data_66b4bfb2706829687f145e1f9dd957f5
#
_entry.id   66b4bfb2706829687f145e1f9dd957f5
#
_cell.length_a   1.000
_cell.length_b   1.000
_cell.length_c   1.000
_cell.angle_alpha   90.00
_cell.angle_beta   90.00
_cell.angle_gamma   90.00
#
_symmetry.space_group_name_H-M   'P 1'
#
loop_
_entity.id
_entity.type
_entity.pdbx_description
1 polymer ?
#
loop_
_entity_poly.entity_id
_entity_poly.type
_entity_poly.pdbx_seq_one_letter_code
_entity_poly.pdbx_strand_id
1 'polypeptide(L)'
;MRAQDIADEILSSERMMNSRTFADRVYTDEPILRTGTQVLKQREYASLRPRVETRAQRYAMPAQYRHMRDIARSVSNYDRMYTYGASGSRIFYEQGKYMEDFEDDFEGKSELYRFCGTYEDLGDYDLRCYFTWRSKYRSGSTTYAPLSFLYIYAHEIICGIGVEQGAQGFATLRRLSQEYAGISASFDSHLSRWMHDYVIYHDLDKNLLADSLEASFSSHVALLAKAQSMLLAHDLTVWPATSVENLPTAQEILDAHCALSRYRADRSRFIREHRDDVAEVCSRVFAKMVWHCHKRRKIDYIDGLFGGPVRNSYTMYPSAIFWTSTPHPDAEYALSDAESYLCERGFWWRRVPCRRFDTSKELGALMHAIDCRMREAMGDAHALKARPLAKYQGKFVDEEIAALLERRKAEEAARIHIDRSSLVGIRSASMRTREALLTDEEREDDEPAGAIAEDVTPLEPAHDAARGASGTTSAPIERSQEVMGLDARQSSLLRALLLGDALTGWNALEISLSVDAINEVFLDALGDTVIEFDGDVPCIVEDYEQDVREALA
;
A
#
# COMPACT_ATOMS: atom_id res chain seq x y z
N MET A 1 -39.50 -13.67 38.58
CA MET A 1 -38.10 -14.07 38.80
C MET A 1 -37.42 -12.97 39.61
N ARG A 2 -36.85 -13.29 40.74
CA ARG A 2 -36.10 -12.31 41.55
C ARG A 2 -34.74 -12.08 40.89
N ALA A 3 -34.13 -10.93 41.09
CA ALA A 3 -32.82 -10.62 40.53
C ALA A 3 -31.72 -11.63 40.88
N GLN A 4 -31.88 -12.29 42.06
CA GLN A 4 -31.03 -13.39 42.50
C GLN A 4 -31.17 -14.64 41.63
N ASP A 5 -32.39 -15.02 41.23
CA ASP A 5 -32.62 -16.19 40.40
C ASP A 5 -31.96 -16.05 39.02
N ILE A 6 -31.95 -14.82 38.45
CA ILE A 6 -31.29 -14.50 37.19
C ILE A 6 -29.77 -14.52 37.34
N ALA A 7 -29.25 -14.03 38.47
CA ALA A 7 -27.80 -14.03 38.74
C ALA A 7 -27.30 -15.48 38.92
N ASP A 8 -28.04 -16.33 39.61
CA ASP A 8 -27.70 -17.75 39.80
C ASP A 8 -27.77 -18.55 38.49
N GLU A 9 -28.75 -18.23 37.61
CA GLU A 9 -28.87 -18.84 36.27
C GLU A 9 -27.70 -18.41 35.35
N ILE A 10 -27.28 -17.13 35.38
CA ILE A 10 -26.14 -16.65 34.64
C ILE A 10 -24.84 -17.28 35.15
N LEU A 11 -24.64 -17.35 36.44
CA LEU A 11 -23.43 -17.92 37.07
C LEU A 11 -23.33 -19.45 36.88
N SER A 12 -24.46 -20.16 36.75
CA SER A 12 -24.49 -21.60 36.50
C SER A 12 -24.44 -21.96 35.00
N SER A 13 -24.45 -21.00 34.10
CA SER A 13 -24.42 -21.28 32.67
C SER A 13 -23.09 -21.92 32.24
N GLU A 14 -23.16 -23.01 31.47
CA GLU A 14 -21.96 -23.70 30.93
C GLU A 14 -20.99 -22.75 30.15
N ARG A 15 -21.52 -21.70 29.56
CA ARG A 15 -20.72 -20.67 28.85
C ARG A 15 -19.85 -19.86 29.80
N MET A 16 -20.33 -19.55 31.00
CA MET A 16 -19.56 -18.84 32.02
C MET A 16 -18.55 -19.78 32.70
N MET A 17 -18.92 -21.00 32.98
CA MET A 17 -18.03 -22.00 33.60
C MET A 17 -16.89 -22.42 32.68
N ASN A 18 -17.09 -22.43 31.36
CA ASN A 18 -16.06 -22.78 30.36
C ASN A 18 -15.27 -21.59 29.86
N SER A 19 -15.54 -20.36 30.30
CA SER A 19 -14.69 -19.21 29.94
C SER A 19 -13.39 -19.29 30.72
N ARG A 20 -12.25 -19.24 30.02
CA ARG A 20 -10.89 -19.21 30.62
C ARG A 20 -10.71 -18.10 31.68
N THR A 21 -11.55 -17.08 31.65
CA THR A 21 -11.55 -15.97 32.60
C THR A 21 -12.11 -16.36 33.97
N PHE A 22 -12.96 -17.40 34.03
CA PHE A 22 -13.62 -17.86 35.27
C PHE A 22 -13.14 -19.23 35.71
N ALA A 23 -12.64 -20.09 34.81
CA ALA A 23 -12.26 -21.47 35.12
C ALA A 23 -11.15 -21.59 36.19
N ASP A 24 -10.25 -20.60 36.28
CA ASP A 24 -9.09 -20.61 37.21
C ASP A 24 -9.29 -19.71 38.44
N ARG A 25 -10.47 -19.14 38.66
CA ARG A 25 -10.73 -18.25 39.80
C ARG A 25 -11.71 -18.86 40.77
N VAL A 26 -11.19 -19.29 41.90
CA VAL A 26 -12.02 -19.63 43.05
C VAL A 26 -12.51 -18.33 43.69
N TYR A 27 -13.79 -17.99 43.48
CA TYR A 27 -14.42 -16.83 44.08
C TYR A 27 -14.82 -17.17 45.51
N THR A 28 -13.87 -16.99 46.41
CA THR A 28 -14.12 -16.94 47.86
C THR A 28 -13.78 -15.57 48.36
N ASP A 29 -14.36 -15.10 49.44
CA ASP A 29 -14.09 -13.81 50.03
C ASP A 29 -12.59 -13.58 50.34
N GLU A 30 -11.87 -14.64 50.71
CA GLU A 30 -10.42 -14.57 50.95
C GLU A 30 -9.58 -14.26 49.72
N PRO A 31 -9.77 -14.84 48.52
CA PRO A 31 -9.03 -14.49 47.31
C PRO A 31 -9.28 -13.06 46.87
N ILE A 32 -10.49 -12.53 47.00
CA ILE A 32 -10.80 -11.13 46.66
C ILE A 32 -10.06 -10.17 47.56
N LEU A 33 -10.05 -10.45 48.87
CA LEU A 33 -9.31 -9.63 49.85
C LEU A 33 -7.79 -9.74 49.63
N ARG A 34 -7.25 -10.92 49.30
CA ARG A 34 -5.83 -11.11 48.93
C ARG A 34 -5.48 -10.40 47.64
N THR A 35 -6.37 -10.45 46.63
CA THR A 35 -6.19 -9.75 45.34
C THR A 35 -6.23 -8.24 45.56
N GLY A 36 -7.12 -7.73 46.40
CA GLY A 36 -7.17 -6.34 46.82
C GLY A 36 -5.88 -5.89 47.54
N THR A 37 -5.38 -6.73 48.46
CA THR A 37 -4.10 -6.49 49.15
C THR A 37 -2.90 -6.59 48.21
N GLN A 38 -2.93 -7.51 47.23
CA GLN A 38 -1.91 -7.60 46.17
C GLN A 38 -1.97 -6.40 45.20
N VAL A 39 -3.14 -5.91 44.85
CA VAL A 39 -3.30 -4.68 44.06
C VAL A 39 -2.87 -3.47 44.82
N LEU A 40 -3.15 -3.38 46.14
CA LEU A 40 -2.61 -2.33 47.01
C LEU A 40 -1.09 -2.44 47.14
N LYS A 41 -0.54 -3.66 47.35
CA LYS A 41 0.91 -3.88 47.35
C LYS A 41 1.54 -3.61 45.97
N GLN A 42 0.92 -3.97 44.86
CA GLN A 42 1.38 -3.56 43.55
C GLN A 42 1.31 -2.05 43.34
N ARG A 43 0.29 -1.37 43.86
CA ARG A 43 0.26 0.11 43.91
C ARG A 43 1.32 0.68 44.84
N GLU A 44 1.56 0.06 45.98
CA GLU A 44 2.69 0.41 46.83
C GLU A 44 4.04 0.13 46.17
N TYR A 45 4.22 -1.01 45.46
CA TYR A 45 5.42 -1.30 44.69
C TYR A 45 5.57 -0.41 43.46
N ALA A 46 4.48 -0.02 42.80
CA ALA A 46 4.52 0.98 41.72
C ALA A 46 4.78 2.40 42.27
N SER A 47 4.37 2.67 43.53
CA SER A 47 4.72 3.90 44.24
C SER A 47 6.11 3.87 44.87
N LEU A 48 6.72 2.66 45.02
CA LEU A 48 8.09 2.46 45.49
C LEU A 48 9.18 2.63 44.42
N ARG A 49 8.84 2.82 43.16
CA ARG A 49 9.73 3.62 42.30
C ARG A 49 9.77 5.01 42.96
N PRO A 50 10.97 5.56 43.29
CA PRO A 50 11.06 6.81 44.06
C PRO A 50 10.55 7.98 43.21
N ARG A 51 9.25 8.09 43.10
CA ARG A 51 8.53 9.32 42.82
C ARG A 51 8.09 9.92 44.12
N VAL A 52 9.03 10.00 45.05
CA VAL A 52 8.90 10.92 46.15
C VAL A 52 9.27 12.29 45.58
N GLU A 53 8.34 12.86 44.80
CA GLU A 53 8.26 14.31 44.81
C GLU A 53 8.03 14.68 46.28
N THR A 54 9.11 15.00 46.95
CA THR A 54 9.04 15.51 48.32
C THR A 54 8.07 16.68 48.28
N ARG A 55 7.30 16.87 49.38
CA ARG A 55 6.39 18.01 49.52
C ARG A 55 7.08 19.35 49.18
N ALA A 56 8.41 19.45 49.36
CA ALA A 56 9.27 20.54 48.93
C ALA A 56 9.36 20.69 47.38
N GLN A 57 9.39 19.62 46.61
CA GLN A 57 9.43 19.69 45.12
C GLN A 57 8.09 20.12 44.55
N ARG A 58 6.96 19.77 45.18
CA ARG A 58 5.64 20.31 44.80
C ARG A 58 5.52 21.81 45.03
N TYR A 59 6.18 22.33 46.05
CA TYR A 59 6.21 23.78 46.32
C TYR A 59 7.16 24.53 45.37
N ALA A 60 8.07 23.84 44.69
CA ALA A 60 9.01 24.42 43.72
C ALA A 60 8.44 24.54 42.30
N MET A 61 7.22 24.06 42.06
CA MET A 61 6.58 24.21 40.72
C MET A 61 6.38 25.70 40.39
N PRO A 62 6.82 26.15 39.21
CA PRO A 62 6.55 27.52 38.76
C PRO A 62 5.06 27.86 38.82
N ALA A 63 4.73 29.11 39.05
CA ALA A 63 3.35 29.57 39.24
C ALA A 63 2.47 29.26 38.01
N GLN A 64 3.05 29.30 36.81
CA GLN A 64 2.38 28.97 35.54
C GLN A 64 1.79 27.56 35.53
N TYR A 65 2.52 26.56 36.02
CA TYR A 65 2.00 25.18 36.08
C TYR A 65 0.82 25.05 37.04
N ARG A 66 0.87 25.74 38.17
CA ARG A 66 -0.24 25.74 39.12
C ARG A 66 -1.49 26.36 38.50
N HIS A 67 -1.34 27.49 37.82
CA HIS A 67 -2.44 28.15 37.14
C HIS A 67 -2.99 27.29 36.00
N MET A 68 -2.12 26.64 35.20
CA MET A 68 -2.54 25.68 34.19
C MET A 68 -3.42 24.56 34.78
N ARG A 69 -3.04 23.98 35.94
CA ARG A 69 -3.86 22.99 36.67
C ARG A 69 -5.19 23.57 37.17
N ASP A 70 -5.22 24.85 37.54
CA ASP A 70 -6.44 25.53 37.96
C ASP A 70 -7.40 25.76 36.80
N ILE A 71 -6.91 25.99 35.58
CA ILE A 71 -7.73 26.01 34.34
C ILE A 71 -8.51 24.72 34.21
N ALA A 72 -7.87 23.56 34.40
CA ALA A 72 -8.57 22.26 34.32
C ALA A 72 -9.74 22.17 35.29
N ARG A 73 -9.57 22.68 36.50
CA ARG A 73 -10.63 22.70 37.53
C ARG A 73 -11.80 23.62 37.13
N SER A 74 -11.50 24.81 36.60
CA SER A 74 -12.51 25.80 36.24
C SER A 74 -13.34 25.30 35.03
N VAL A 75 -12.70 24.78 34.00
CA VAL A 75 -13.37 24.21 32.79
C VAL A 75 -14.20 23.01 33.17
N SER A 76 -13.67 22.06 33.95
CA SER A 76 -14.41 20.87 34.40
C SER A 76 -15.68 21.23 35.19
N ASN A 77 -15.64 22.25 36.01
CA ASN A 77 -16.82 22.69 36.77
C ASN A 77 -17.88 23.29 35.86
N TYR A 78 -17.47 24.10 34.87
CA TYR A 78 -18.39 24.67 33.87
C TYR A 78 -19.05 23.56 33.02
N ASP A 79 -18.28 22.62 32.51
CA ASP A 79 -18.79 21.56 31.65
C ASP A 79 -19.73 20.58 32.36
N ARG A 80 -19.47 20.28 33.65
CA ARG A 80 -20.41 19.50 34.48
C ARG A 80 -21.77 20.16 34.61
N MET A 81 -21.79 21.49 34.56
CA MET A 81 -23.00 22.26 34.75
C MET A 81 -23.82 22.41 33.49
N TYR A 82 -23.18 22.40 32.29
CA TYR A 82 -23.83 22.78 31.04
C TYR A 82 -23.73 21.76 29.88
N THR A 83 -22.77 20.82 29.91
CA THR A 83 -22.55 19.88 28.82
C THR A 83 -22.07 18.51 29.31
N TYR A 84 -22.63 17.43 28.77
CA TYR A 84 -22.16 16.08 29.00
C TYR A 84 -20.98 15.76 28.05
N GLY A 85 -19.76 15.66 28.54
CA GLY A 85 -18.73 14.83 27.94
C GLY A 85 -17.63 15.45 27.07
N ALA A 86 -17.58 16.80 26.86
CA ALA A 86 -16.54 17.43 26.03
C ALA A 86 -15.35 18.03 26.78
N SER A 87 -15.20 17.74 28.09
CA SER A 87 -14.28 18.47 28.96
C SER A 87 -12.79 18.27 28.67
N GLY A 88 -12.37 17.07 28.31
CA GLY A 88 -10.95 16.74 28.16
C GLY A 88 -10.23 17.52 27.05
N SER A 89 -10.79 17.56 25.87
CA SER A 89 -10.19 18.27 24.71
C SER A 89 -10.18 19.78 24.91
N ARG A 90 -11.26 20.33 25.49
CA ARG A 90 -11.34 21.75 25.82
C ARG A 90 -10.34 22.14 26.90
N ILE A 91 -10.20 21.34 27.96
CA ILE A 91 -9.20 21.58 29.01
C ILE A 91 -7.80 21.60 28.38
N PHE A 92 -7.48 20.63 27.55
CA PHE A 92 -6.20 20.58 26.85
C PHE A 92 -5.93 21.85 26.03
N TYR A 93 -6.94 22.29 25.26
CA TYR A 93 -6.82 23.50 24.44
C TYR A 93 -6.58 24.75 25.28
N GLU A 94 -7.41 24.99 26.31
CA GLU A 94 -7.30 26.17 27.17
C GLU A 94 -5.97 26.17 27.95
N GLN A 95 -5.54 25.02 28.47
CA GLN A 95 -4.22 24.88 29.10
C GLN A 95 -3.09 25.12 28.10
N GLY A 96 -3.20 24.57 26.90
CA GLY A 96 -2.20 24.74 25.85
C GLY A 96 -2.08 26.19 25.40
N LYS A 97 -3.21 26.87 25.19
CA LYS A 97 -3.21 28.31 24.86
C LYS A 97 -2.60 29.18 25.99
N TYR A 98 -2.89 28.86 27.24
CA TYR A 98 -2.26 29.55 28.35
C TYR A 98 -0.75 29.32 28.41
N MET A 99 -0.28 28.11 28.05
CA MET A 99 1.13 27.72 28.07
C MET A 99 1.83 27.88 26.70
N GLU A 100 1.21 28.55 25.76
CA GLU A 100 1.65 28.61 24.36
C GLU A 100 3.11 29.06 24.21
N ASP A 101 3.45 30.18 24.86
CA ASP A 101 4.76 30.79 24.81
C ASP A 101 5.64 30.42 26.04
N PHE A 102 5.16 29.50 26.87
CA PHE A 102 5.89 29.12 28.06
C PHE A 102 7.09 28.25 27.74
N GLU A 103 8.24 28.57 28.27
CA GLU A 103 9.48 27.81 28.17
C GLU A 103 9.92 27.33 29.57
N ASP A 104 10.48 26.13 29.67
CA ASP A 104 11.11 25.59 30.87
C ASP A 104 12.53 25.10 30.55
N ASP A 105 13.43 25.16 31.50
CA ASP A 105 14.83 24.73 31.44
C ASP A 105 15.14 23.58 32.42
N PHE A 106 14.13 22.86 32.83
CA PHE A 106 14.22 21.82 33.84
C PHE A 106 15.13 20.67 33.41
N GLU A 107 16.18 20.39 34.19
CA GLU A 107 17.09 19.29 33.99
C GLU A 107 16.47 17.96 34.49
N GLY A 108 15.64 17.37 33.69
CA GLY A 108 14.99 16.10 33.98
C GLY A 108 14.93 15.19 32.74
N LYS A 109 14.84 13.88 32.96
CA LYS A 109 14.65 12.89 31.91
C LYS A 109 13.40 12.06 32.21
N SER A 110 12.38 12.18 31.37
CA SER A 110 11.19 11.31 31.42
C SER A 110 11.40 10.07 30.56
N GLU A 111 10.89 8.93 31.04
CA GLU A 111 10.88 7.64 30.30
C GLU A 111 9.45 7.17 30.03
N LEU A 112 8.52 8.11 29.92
CA LEU A 112 7.10 7.83 29.82
C LEU A 112 6.74 7.30 28.41
N TYR A 113 6.74 5.98 28.23
CA TYR A 113 6.45 5.32 26.97
C TYR A 113 5.03 4.75 26.95
N ARG A 114 4.03 5.63 26.87
CA ARG A 114 2.61 5.27 26.77
C ARG A 114 1.85 6.31 25.98
N PHE A 115 0.66 5.99 25.52
CA PHE A 115 -0.25 7.00 25.00
C PHE A 115 -0.66 7.95 26.13
N CYS A 116 -0.37 9.24 25.96
CA CYS A 116 -0.87 10.33 26.80
C CYS A 116 -1.53 11.34 25.87
N GLY A 117 -2.83 11.60 26.10
CA GLY A 117 -3.61 12.51 25.25
C GLY A 117 -3.45 13.97 25.67
N THR A 118 -3.30 14.23 26.97
CA THR A 118 -3.39 15.56 27.57
C THR A 118 -2.28 15.84 28.58
N TYR A 119 -2.13 17.10 28.97
CA TYR A 119 -1.21 17.50 30.05
C TYR A 119 -1.61 16.93 31.42
N GLU A 120 -2.90 16.64 31.64
CA GLU A 120 -3.40 16.03 32.87
C GLU A 120 -2.93 14.59 33.07
N ASP A 121 -2.53 13.92 31.99
CA ASP A 121 -1.95 12.58 32.03
C ASP A 121 -0.50 12.56 32.51
N LEU A 122 0.16 13.73 32.56
CA LEU A 122 1.53 13.89 33.02
C LEU A 122 1.58 14.28 34.50
N GLY A 123 2.47 13.64 35.29
CA GLY A 123 2.84 14.14 36.60
C GLY A 123 3.65 15.45 36.51
N ASP A 124 3.79 16.17 37.61
CA ASP A 124 4.47 17.47 37.62
C ASP A 124 5.93 17.39 37.10
N TYR A 125 6.63 16.31 37.41
CA TYR A 125 7.99 16.05 36.91
C TYR A 125 8.00 15.86 35.38
N ASP A 126 7.14 14.99 34.88
CA ASP A 126 7.09 14.71 33.42
C ASP A 126 6.59 15.94 32.66
N LEU A 127 5.69 16.71 33.25
CA LEU A 127 5.18 17.95 32.67
C LEU A 127 6.30 18.97 32.47
N ARG A 128 7.18 19.15 33.44
CA ARG A 128 8.36 20.01 33.32
C ARG A 128 9.34 19.48 32.25
N CYS A 129 9.60 18.18 32.28
CA CYS A 129 10.41 17.55 31.23
C CYS A 129 9.81 17.78 29.83
N TYR A 130 8.47 17.70 29.68
CA TYR A 130 7.77 17.96 28.44
C TYR A 130 8.00 19.39 27.94
N PHE A 131 7.74 20.39 28.76
CA PHE A 131 7.89 21.79 28.34
C PHE A 131 9.34 22.14 28.03
N THR A 132 10.32 21.60 28.78
CA THR A 132 11.75 21.73 28.45
C THR A 132 12.10 21.10 27.11
N TRP A 133 11.60 19.87 26.85
CA TRP A 133 11.78 19.22 25.55
C TRP A 133 11.10 20.04 24.44
N ARG A 134 9.87 20.50 24.66
CA ARG A 134 9.12 21.31 23.69
C ARG A 134 9.86 22.60 23.32
N SER A 135 10.41 23.31 24.29
CA SER A 135 11.19 24.53 24.08
C SER A 135 12.41 24.27 23.20
N LYS A 136 13.17 23.19 23.50
CA LYS A 136 14.31 22.76 22.70
C LYS A 136 13.89 22.34 21.29
N TYR A 137 12.80 21.59 21.14
CA TYR A 137 12.31 21.15 19.85
C TYR A 137 11.85 22.32 18.97
N ARG A 138 11.13 23.28 19.54
CA ARG A 138 10.72 24.52 18.85
C ARG A 138 11.90 25.37 18.42
N SER A 139 12.97 25.40 19.21
CA SER A 139 14.21 26.10 18.83
C SER A 139 15.07 25.35 17.78
N GLY A 140 14.61 24.20 17.29
CA GLY A 140 15.28 23.42 16.23
C GLY A 140 16.19 22.29 16.72
N SER A 141 16.23 22.02 18.04
CA SER A 141 17.06 20.95 18.59
C SER A 141 16.29 19.64 18.67
N THR A 142 16.66 18.66 17.85
CA THR A 142 16.07 17.31 17.91
C THR A 142 16.79 16.49 18.99
N THR A 143 16.06 16.10 20.02
CA THR A 143 16.55 15.30 21.13
C THR A 143 15.60 14.13 21.37
N TYR A 144 16.06 13.11 22.13
CA TYR A 144 15.20 12.01 22.53
C TYR A 144 13.90 12.52 23.18
N ALA A 145 12.76 12.00 22.69
CA ALA A 145 11.44 12.27 23.23
C ALA A 145 10.74 10.96 23.60
N PRO A 146 10.14 10.88 24.80
CA PRO A 146 9.20 9.82 25.11
C PRO A 146 7.99 9.85 24.18
N LEU A 147 7.42 8.69 23.86
CA LEU A 147 6.23 8.58 23.00
C LEU A 147 5.08 9.49 23.45
N SER A 148 4.89 9.62 24.75
CA SER A 148 3.88 10.50 25.37
C SER A 148 4.02 11.97 24.96
N PHE A 149 5.26 12.45 24.82
CA PHE A 149 5.53 13.84 24.45
C PHE A 149 5.19 14.10 22.98
N LEU A 150 5.47 13.13 22.14
CA LEU A 150 5.16 13.22 20.71
C LEU A 150 3.65 13.31 20.45
N TYR A 151 2.84 12.51 21.17
CA TYR A 151 1.38 12.60 21.09
C TYR A 151 0.86 13.97 21.54
N ILE A 152 1.30 14.45 22.70
CA ILE A 152 0.85 15.74 23.24
C ILE A 152 1.23 16.87 22.28
N TYR A 153 2.45 16.85 21.75
CA TYR A 153 2.91 17.90 20.82
C TYR A 153 2.18 17.85 19.48
N ALA A 154 1.89 16.67 18.95
CA ALA A 154 1.05 16.53 17.75
C ALA A 154 -0.35 17.12 18.00
N HIS A 155 -0.96 16.89 19.17
CA HIS A 155 -2.24 17.49 19.54
C HIS A 155 -2.14 19.02 19.69
N GLU A 156 -1.03 19.56 20.23
CA GLU A 156 -0.80 21.02 20.24
C GLU A 156 -0.86 21.59 18.82
N ILE A 157 -0.14 20.99 17.88
CA ILE A 157 -0.10 21.47 16.49
C ILE A 157 -1.48 21.40 15.84
N ILE A 158 -2.20 20.28 15.98
CA ILE A 158 -3.54 20.09 15.45
C ILE A 158 -4.53 21.14 16.02
N CYS A 159 -4.38 21.48 17.30
CA CYS A 159 -5.19 22.51 17.95
C CYS A 159 -4.69 23.94 17.68
N GLY A 160 -3.61 24.14 16.96
CA GLY A 160 -3.02 25.46 16.70
C GLY A 160 -2.43 26.12 17.95
N ILE A 161 -1.80 25.34 18.80
CA ILE A 161 -1.14 25.81 20.03
C ILE A 161 0.36 26.03 19.75
N GLY A 162 0.78 27.31 19.75
CA GLY A 162 2.19 27.70 19.56
C GLY A 162 2.77 27.44 18.17
N VAL A 163 1.89 27.20 17.20
CA VAL A 163 2.25 27.08 15.79
C VAL A 163 1.12 27.71 14.95
N GLU A 164 1.50 28.51 13.97
CA GLU A 164 0.53 29.05 13.01
C GLU A 164 -0.11 27.90 12.22
N GLN A 165 -1.43 27.92 12.15
CA GLN A 165 -2.18 26.90 11.44
C GLN A 165 -1.99 27.02 9.91
N GLY A 166 -2.30 25.93 9.19
CA GLY A 166 -2.09 25.87 7.76
C GLY A 166 -0.71 25.33 7.38
N ALA A 167 -0.03 25.94 6.43
CA ALA A 167 1.22 25.41 5.86
C ALA A 167 2.34 25.20 6.90
N GLN A 168 2.47 26.11 7.88
CA GLN A 168 3.50 26.03 8.91
C GLN A 168 3.20 24.88 9.89
N GLY A 169 1.96 24.73 10.33
CA GLY A 169 1.52 23.62 11.17
C GLY A 169 1.74 22.27 10.48
N PHE A 170 1.40 22.16 9.19
CA PHE A 170 1.69 20.96 8.41
C PHE A 170 3.18 20.67 8.32
N ALA A 171 4.01 21.67 8.04
CA ALA A 171 5.47 21.50 8.00
C ALA A 171 6.02 21.00 9.33
N THR A 172 5.45 21.48 10.46
CA THR A 172 5.85 21.04 11.79
C THR A 172 5.42 19.60 12.08
N LEU A 173 4.19 19.18 11.68
CA LEU A 173 3.76 17.78 11.78
C LEU A 173 4.62 16.86 10.91
N ARG A 174 4.96 17.29 9.70
CA ARG A 174 5.82 16.54 8.77
C ARG A 174 7.23 16.36 9.34
N ARG A 175 7.80 17.43 9.89
CA ARG A 175 9.08 17.38 10.61
C ARG A 175 9.03 16.38 11.77
N LEU A 176 7.99 16.43 12.60
CA LEU A 176 7.78 15.51 13.70
C LEU A 176 7.72 14.06 13.21
N SER A 177 7.00 13.80 12.13
CA SER A 177 6.90 12.48 11.50
C SER A 177 8.25 11.95 11.02
N GLN A 178 9.05 12.81 10.37
CA GLN A 178 10.35 12.41 9.82
C GLN A 178 11.41 12.16 10.89
N GLU A 179 11.48 13.06 11.90
CA GLU A 179 12.52 12.98 12.92
C GLU A 179 12.29 11.86 13.94
N TYR A 180 11.05 11.41 14.11
CA TYR A 180 10.67 10.36 15.07
C TYR A 180 10.04 9.13 14.41
N ALA A 181 10.28 8.94 13.10
CA ALA A 181 9.80 7.77 12.36
C ALA A 181 10.29 6.46 13.00
N GLY A 182 9.40 5.47 13.08
CA GLY A 182 9.73 4.13 13.58
C GLY A 182 9.80 3.99 15.11
N ILE A 183 9.55 5.06 15.88
CA ILE A 183 9.46 4.97 17.35
C ILE A 183 8.29 4.05 17.75
N SER A 184 7.16 4.15 17.05
CA SER A 184 5.97 3.34 17.30
C SER A 184 5.11 3.29 16.05
N ALA A 185 4.85 2.08 15.53
CA ALA A 185 3.96 1.89 14.37
C ALA A 185 2.56 2.50 14.57
N SER A 186 2.04 2.47 15.82
CA SER A 186 0.78 3.10 16.17
C SER A 186 0.84 4.63 16.08
N PHE A 187 1.94 5.24 16.52
CA PHE A 187 2.12 6.69 16.41
C PHE A 187 2.27 7.12 14.95
N ASP A 188 3.09 6.41 14.19
CA ASP A 188 3.29 6.71 12.77
C ASP A 188 1.97 6.64 11.99
N SER A 189 1.15 5.62 12.27
CA SER A 189 -0.19 5.47 11.67
C SER A 189 -1.15 6.60 12.06
N HIS A 190 -1.19 6.97 13.35
CA HIS A 190 -2.03 8.09 13.80
C HIS A 190 -1.57 9.41 13.18
N LEU A 191 -0.26 9.68 13.20
CA LEU A 191 0.28 10.93 12.69
C LEU A 191 0.07 11.07 11.18
N SER A 192 0.26 10.00 10.41
CA SER A 192 -0.04 9.97 8.98
C SER A 192 -1.50 10.33 8.71
N ARG A 193 -2.44 9.73 9.45
CA ARG A 193 -3.86 10.02 9.33
C ARG A 193 -4.21 11.46 9.74
N TRP A 194 -3.62 11.96 10.82
CA TRP A 194 -3.84 13.34 11.26
C TRP A 194 -3.26 14.37 10.29
N MET A 195 -2.13 14.06 9.65
CA MET A 195 -1.56 14.90 8.58
C MET A 195 -2.47 14.94 7.36
N HIS A 196 -3.07 13.82 6.99
CA HIS A 196 -4.09 13.77 5.93
C HIS A 196 -5.28 14.66 6.27
N ASP A 197 -5.85 14.51 7.47
CA ASP A 197 -6.97 15.33 7.93
C ASP A 197 -6.60 16.82 8.04
N TYR A 198 -5.34 17.11 8.40
CA TYR A 198 -4.83 18.47 8.52
C TYR A 198 -4.79 19.20 7.16
N VAL A 199 -4.39 18.50 6.11
CA VAL A 199 -4.41 19.05 4.75
C VAL A 199 -5.84 19.41 4.33
N ILE A 200 -6.80 18.52 4.59
CA ILE A 200 -8.22 18.72 4.25
C ILE A 200 -8.82 19.84 5.09
N TYR A 201 -8.58 19.82 6.41
CA TYR A 201 -9.16 20.77 7.35
C TYR A 201 -8.70 22.21 7.10
N HIS A 202 -7.46 22.40 6.64
CA HIS A 202 -6.88 23.72 6.37
C HIS A 202 -6.81 24.08 4.89
N ASP A 203 -7.50 23.34 4.02
CA ASP A 203 -7.55 23.56 2.57
C ASP A 203 -6.15 23.73 1.93
N LEU A 204 -5.22 22.81 2.30
CA LEU A 204 -3.85 22.83 1.79
C LEU A 204 -3.76 22.08 0.44
N ASP A 205 -2.64 22.26 -0.25
CA ASP A 205 -2.40 21.58 -1.53
C ASP A 205 -2.46 20.05 -1.38
N LYS A 206 -3.33 19.41 -2.16
CA LYS A 206 -3.51 17.95 -2.20
C LYS A 206 -2.24 17.18 -2.59
N ASN A 207 -1.30 17.81 -3.29
CA ASN A 207 -0.01 17.20 -3.61
C ASN A 207 0.82 16.85 -2.37
N LEU A 208 0.49 17.41 -1.21
CA LEU A 208 1.08 17.02 0.08
C LEU A 208 0.67 15.62 0.53
N LEU A 209 -0.37 15.04 -0.09
CA LEU A 209 -0.95 13.71 0.18
C LEU A 209 -0.64 12.69 -0.93
N ALA A 210 0.28 12.99 -1.85
CA ALA A 210 0.54 12.17 -3.05
C ALA A 210 0.88 10.70 -2.76
N ASP A 211 1.36 10.38 -1.56
CA ASP A 211 1.77 9.03 -1.15
C ASP A 211 0.66 8.24 -0.41
N SER A 212 -0.59 8.72 -0.42
CA SER A 212 -1.69 8.03 0.27
C SER A 212 -2.21 6.84 -0.53
N LEU A 213 -2.09 5.61 0.03
CA LEU A 213 -2.62 4.37 -0.56
C LEU A 213 -4.15 4.41 -0.75
N GLU A 214 -4.90 5.01 0.18
CA GLU A 214 -6.37 5.13 0.06
C GLU A 214 -6.77 6.06 -1.09
N ALA A 215 -6.07 7.16 -1.27
CA ALA A 215 -6.32 8.09 -2.39
C ALA A 215 -6.04 7.40 -3.74
N SER A 216 -4.99 6.60 -3.82
CA SER A 216 -4.66 5.80 -5.01
C SER A 216 -5.76 4.79 -5.32
N PHE A 217 -6.26 4.02 -4.34
CA PHE A 217 -7.36 3.08 -4.54
C PHE A 217 -8.62 3.75 -5.06
N SER A 218 -9.05 4.84 -4.42
CA SER A 218 -10.23 5.62 -4.83
C SER A 218 -10.10 6.14 -6.27
N SER A 219 -8.92 6.60 -6.65
CA SER A 219 -8.66 7.10 -8.01
C SER A 219 -8.79 6.01 -9.06
N HIS A 220 -8.29 4.80 -8.80
CA HIS A 220 -8.44 3.67 -9.73
C HIS A 220 -9.90 3.21 -9.87
N VAL A 221 -10.66 3.15 -8.77
CA VAL A 221 -12.09 2.82 -8.82
C VAL A 221 -12.85 3.87 -9.64
N ALA A 222 -12.58 5.16 -9.42
CA ALA A 222 -13.20 6.24 -10.16
C ALA A 222 -12.86 6.20 -11.66
N LEU A 223 -11.61 5.88 -12.00
CA LEU A 223 -11.17 5.72 -13.38
C LEU A 223 -11.98 4.62 -14.09
N LEU A 224 -12.12 3.45 -13.47
CA LEU A 224 -12.92 2.36 -14.03
C LEU A 224 -14.42 2.72 -14.10
N ALA A 225 -14.96 3.42 -13.10
CA ALA A 225 -16.35 3.89 -13.11
C ALA A 225 -16.59 4.93 -14.21
N LYS A 226 -15.64 5.85 -14.44
CA LYS A 226 -15.66 6.79 -15.56
C LYS A 226 -15.65 6.06 -16.90
N ALA A 227 -14.73 5.12 -17.08
CA ALA A 227 -14.65 4.33 -18.30
C ALA A 227 -15.95 3.57 -18.56
N GLN A 228 -16.53 2.92 -17.53
CA GLN A 228 -17.83 2.26 -17.63
C GLN A 228 -18.93 3.21 -18.08
N SER A 229 -19.04 4.37 -17.45
CA SER A 229 -20.06 5.39 -17.79
C SER A 229 -19.93 5.86 -19.23
N MET A 230 -18.71 6.06 -19.71
CA MET A 230 -18.44 6.48 -21.08
C MET A 230 -18.77 5.37 -22.10
N LEU A 231 -18.42 4.12 -21.81
CA LEU A 231 -18.78 2.99 -22.66
C LEU A 231 -20.31 2.89 -22.84
N LEU A 232 -21.05 3.09 -21.75
CA LEU A 232 -22.51 3.04 -21.79
C LEU A 232 -23.12 4.28 -22.45
N ALA A 233 -22.61 5.49 -22.19
CA ALA A 233 -23.13 6.73 -22.76
C ALA A 233 -22.93 6.82 -24.28
N HIS A 234 -21.83 6.29 -24.79
CA HIS A 234 -21.51 6.31 -26.23
C HIS A 234 -21.88 5.00 -26.95
N ASP A 235 -22.60 4.09 -26.29
CA ASP A 235 -23.03 2.77 -26.83
C ASP A 235 -21.85 1.93 -27.37
N LEU A 236 -20.67 2.08 -26.77
CA LEU A 236 -19.45 1.37 -27.16
C LEU A 236 -19.45 -0.06 -26.60
N THR A 237 -19.81 -1.02 -27.42
CA THR A 237 -19.86 -2.45 -27.02
C THR A 237 -18.50 -3.13 -27.03
N VAL A 238 -17.50 -2.52 -27.68
CA VAL A 238 -16.11 -2.96 -27.76
C VAL A 238 -15.21 -1.79 -27.43
N TRP A 239 -14.07 -2.05 -26.81
CA TRP A 239 -13.07 -1.02 -26.55
C TRP A 239 -12.58 -0.41 -27.86
N PRO A 240 -12.62 0.93 -28.02
CA PRO A 240 -12.25 1.56 -29.28
C PRO A 240 -10.75 1.40 -29.57
N ALA A 241 -10.40 1.15 -30.84
CA ALA A 241 -9.00 1.07 -31.28
C ALA A 241 -8.31 2.44 -31.35
N THR A 242 -9.09 3.51 -31.51
CA THR A 242 -8.61 4.90 -31.53
C THR A 242 -8.95 5.60 -30.23
N SER A 243 -8.11 6.53 -29.80
CA SER A 243 -8.35 7.34 -28.61
C SER A 243 -9.67 8.10 -28.75
N VAL A 244 -10.55 7.95 -27.77
CA VAL A 244 -11.79 8.71 -27.62
C VAL A 244 -11.53 9.76 -26.54
N GLU A 245 -11.94 10.99 -26.80
CA GLU A 245 -11.74 12.09 -25.86
C GLU A 245 -12.29 11.73 -24.47
N ASN A 246 -11.50 11.95 -23.45
CA ASN A 246 -11.80 11.66 -22.03
C ASN A 246 -12.02 10.19 -21.66
N LEU A 247 -11.94 9.22 -22.59
CA LEU A 247 -11.93 7.81 -22.25
C LEU A 247 -10.52 7.43 -21.76
N PRO A 248 -10.38 6.75 -20.63
CA PRO A 248 -9.10 6.22 -20.18
C PRO A 248 -8.44 5.35 -21.26
N THR A 249 -7.12 5.34 -21.28
CA THR A 249 -6.35 4.47 -22.18
C THR A 249 -6.42 3.01 -21.74
N ALA A 250 -6.10 2.08 -22.63
CA ALA A 250 -6.03 0.66 -22.29
C ALA A 250 -4.98 0.38 -21.18
N GLN A 251 -3.87 1.14 -21.18
CA GLN A 251 -2.83 1.05 -20.16
C GLN A 251 -3.35 1.49 -18.77
N GLU A 252 -4.07 2.61 -18.71
CA GLU A 252 -4.68 3.07 -17.46
C GLU A 252 -5.73 2.08 -16.93
N ILE A 253 -6.48 1.42 -17.83
CA ILE A 253 -7.40 0.34 -17.45
C ILE A 253 -6.64 -0.85 -16.86
N LEU A 254 -5.54 -1.27 -17.48
CA LEU A 254 -4.70 -2.35 -16.94
C LEU A 254 -4.13 -1.98 -15.58
N ASP A 255 -3.59 -0.76 -15.43
CA ASP A 255 -3.03 -0.30 -14.15
C ASP A 255 -4.07 -0.30 -13.04
N ALA A 256 -5.28 0.18 -13.34
CA ALA A 256 -6.38 0.14 -12.39
C ALA A 256 -6.78 -1.31 -12.03
N HIS A 257 -6.80 -2.23 -13.00
CA HIS A 257 -7.08 -3.63 -12.74
C HIS A 257 -5.99 -4.27 -11.87
N CYS A 258 -4.72 -4.00 -12.13
CA CYS A 258 -3.60 -4.47 -11.30
C CYS A 258 -3.72 -3.96 -9.85
N ALA A 259 -3.97 -2.66 -9.68
CA ALA A 259 -4.07 -2.04 -8.35
C ALA A 259 -5.28 -2.53 -7.53
N LEU A 260 -6.41 -2.79 -8.19
CA LEU A 260 -7.68 -3.18 -7.55
C LEU A 260 -7.88 -4.70 -7.45
N SER A 261 -7.04 -5.48 -8.08
CA SER A 261 -7.10 -6.93 -8.14
C SER A 261 -6.38 -7.55 -6.93
N ARG A 262 -6.92 -8.65 -6.40
CA ARG A 262 -6.20 -9.45 -5.41
C ARG A 262 -5.04 -10.23 -6.03
N TYR A 263 -5.08 -10.50 -7.33
CA TYR A 263 -3.95 -11.05 -8.07
C TYR A 263 -2.96 -9.92 -8.40
N ARG A 264 -1.71 -10.08 -7.97
CA ARG A 264 -0.66 -9.08 -8.17
C ARG A 264 -0.09 -9.14 -9.59
N ALA A 265 -0.96 -8.82 -10.57
CA ALA A 265 -0.63 -8.84 -11.99
C ALA A 265 0.52 -7.89 -12.35
N ASP A 266 0.72 -6.83 -11.58
CA ASP A 266 1.84 -5.89 -11.68
C ASP A 266 3.22 -6.56 -11.50
N ARG A 267 3.27 -7.71 -10.82
CA ARG A 267 4.49 -8.47 -10.53
C ARG A 267 4.75 -9.58 -11.56
N SER A 268 3.75 -9.95 -12.36
CA SER A 268 3.92 -10.96 -13.41
C SER A 268 4.94 -10.49 -14.45
N ARG A 269 6.01 -11.30 -14.65
CA ARG A 269 7.03 -11.04 -15.66
C ARG A 269 6.41 -10.98 -17.05
N PHE A 270 5.53 -11.94 -17.36
CA PHE A 270 4.84 -12.00 -18.63
C PHE A 270 4.03 -10.73 -18.93
N ILE A 271 3.26 -10.24 -17.94
CA ILE A 271 2.47 -9.01 -18.09
C ILE A 271 3.38 -7.79 -18.29
N ARG A 272 4.53 -7.72 -17.64
CA ARG A 272 5.51 -6.64 -17.85
C ARG A 272 6.11 -6.67 -19.26
N GLU A 273 6.45 -7.85 -19.76
CA GLU A 273 7.05 -8.04 -21.09
C GLU A 273 6.04 -7.82 -22.23
N HIS A 274 4.77 -8.20 -22.02
CA HIS A 274 3.68 -8.12 -23.02
C HIS A 274 2.62 -7.09 -22.66
N ARG A 275 3.02 -6.00 -22.01
CA ARG A 275 2.13 -5.03 -21.39
C ARG A 275 1.06 -4.48 -22.34
N ASP A 276 1.42 -4.14 -23.58
CA ASP A 276 0.51 -3.55 -24.56
C ASP A 276 -0.60 -4.53 -24.97
N ASP A 277 -0.24 -5.79 -25.18
CA ASP A 277 -1.20 -6.83 -25.56
C ASP A 277 -2.15 -7.15 -24.41
N VAL A 278 -1.59 -7.26 -23.20
CA VAL A 278 -2.39 -7.49 -21.99
C VAL A 278 -3.34 -6.32 -21.75
N ALA A 279 -2.88 -5.09 -21.96
CA ALA A 279 -3.73 -3.90 -21.82
C ALA A 279 -4.87 -3.90 -22.84
N GLU A 280 -4.59 -4.28 -24.10
CA GLU A 280 -5.61 -4.40 -25.12
C GLU A 280 -6.66 -5.47 -24.77
N VAL A 281 -6.22 -6.67 -24.39
CA VAL A 281 -7.15 -7.74 -23.97
C VAL A 281 -7.93 -7.33 -22.74
N CYS A 282 -7.26 -6.78 -21.71
CA CYS A 282 -7.88 -6.36 -20.47
C CYS A 282 -8.99 -5.31 -20.71
N SER A 283 -8.70 -4.26 -21.48
CA SER A 283 -9.68 -3.20 -21.77
C SER A 283 -10.87 -3.69 -22.59
N ARG A 284 -10.66 -4.60 -23.54
CA ARG A 284 -11.73 -5.20 -24.34
C ARG A 284 -12.59 -6.16 -23.52
N VAL A 285 -11.98 -6.98 -22.66
CA VAL A 285 -12.70 -7.83 -21.71
C VAL A 285 -13.50 -6.98 -20.73
N PHE A 286 -12.91 -5.89 -20.22
CA PHE A 286 -13.61 -4.93 -19.36
C PHE A 286 -14.87 -4.37 -20.04
N ALA A 287 -14.80 -3.95 -21.29
CA ALA A 287 -15.96 -3.46 -22.03
C ALA A 287 -17.06 -4.53 -22.12
N LYS A 288 -16.71 -5.79 -22.45
CA LYS A 288 -17.67 -6.91 -22.46
C LYS A 288 -18.28 -7.18 -21.09
N MET A 289 -17.49 -7.07 -20.02
CA MET A 289 -17.98 -7.24 -18.64
C MET A 289 -18.98 -6.14 -18.27
N VAL A 290 -18.68 -4.89 -18.58
CA VAL A 290 -19.59 -3.74 -18.38
C VAL A 290 -20.93 -3.99 -19.08
N TRP A 291 -20.90 -4.32 -20.37
CA TRP A 291 -22.12 -4.57 -21.15
C TRP A 291 -22.90 -5.80 -20.68
N HIS A 292 -22.21 -6.87 -20.30
CA HIS A 292 -22.85 -8.07 -19.74
C HIS A 292 -23.59 -7.74 -18.44
N CYS A 293 -22.96 -7.04 -17.52
CA CYS A 293 -23.56 -6.65 -16.24
C CYS A 293 -24.74 -5.69 -16.46
N HIS A 294 -24.58 -4.68 -17.32
CA HIS A 294 -25.63 -3.72 -17.63
C HIS A 294 -26.87 -4.39 -18.27
N LYS A 295 -26.68 -5.21 -19.31
CA LYS A 295 -27.80 -5.84 -20.05
C LYS A 295 -28.43 -7.02 -19.31
N ARG A 296 -27.62 -7.88 -18.67
CA ARG A 296 -28.09 -9.15 -18.09
C ARG A 296 -28.41 -9.06 -16.62
N ARG A 297 -27.57 -8.36 -15.84
CA ARG A 297 -27.72 -8.27 -14.38
C ARG A 297 -28.43 -7.01 -13.92
N LYS A 298 -28.57 -5.99 -14.76
CA LYS A 298 -29.13 -4.67 -14.40
C LYS A 298 -28.37 -3.98 -13.27
N ILE A 299 -27.08 -4.23 -13.18
CA ILE A 299 -26.18 -3.69 -12.17
C ILE A 299 -24.96 -3.13 -12.89
N ASP A 300 -24.46 -2.01 -12.44
CA ASP A 300 -23.20 -1.49 -12.91
C ASP A 300 -22.05 -2.39 -12.44
N TYR A 301 -21.13 -2.70 -13.36
CA TYR A 301 -20.06 -3.69 -13.09
C TYR A 301 -19.17 -3.27 -11.93
N ILE A 302 -18.71 -2.01 -11.93
CA ILE A 302 -17.84 -1.47 -10.87
C ILE A 302 -18.56 -1.39 -9.53
N ASP A 303 -19.84 -0.99 -9.53
CA ASP A 303 -20.67 -0.98 -8.33
C ASP A 303 -20.87 -2.39 -7.76
N GLY A 304 -20.96 -3.40 -8.62
CA GLY A 304 -21.00 -4.80 -8.21
C GLY A 304 -19.72 -5.24 -7.49
N LEU A 305 -18.56 -4.79 -7.94
CA LEU A 305 -17.24 -5.14 -7.38
C LEU A 305 -16.95 -4.39 -6.07
N PHE A 306 -17.16 -3.06 -6.05
CA PHE A 306 -16.67 -2.20 -4.96
C PHE A 306 -17.78 -1.51 -4.16
N GLY A 307 -19.04 -1.70 -4.54
CA GLY A 307 -20.16 -0.91 -4.04
C GLY A 307 -20.16 0.48 -4.67
N GLY A 308 -21.33 1.06 -4.89
CA GLY A 308 -21.46 2.37 -5.54
C GLY A 308 -20.95 3.53 -4.69
N PRO A 309 -20.97 4.75 -5.28
CA PRO A 309 -20.58 5.96 -4.57
C PRO A 309 -21.36 6.13 -3.26
N VAL A 310 -20.67 6.58 -2.24
CA VAL A 310 -21.27 6.75 -0.92
C VAL A 310 -20.79 8.03 -0.25
N ARG A 311 -21.72 8.65 0.51
CA ARG A 311 -21.42 9.76 1.40
C ARG A 311 -21.54 9.27 2.84
N ASN A 312 -20.42 9.24 3.55
CA ASN A 312 -20.35 8.82 4.94
C ASN A 312 -20.05 10.01 5.85
N SER A 313 -20.56 9.97 7.10
CA SER A 313 -20.08 10.89 8.12
C SER A 313 -18.59 10.67 8.35
N TYR A 314 -17.84 11.75 8.50
CA TYR A 314 -16.42 11.72 8.71
C TYR A 314 -16.05 12.44 10.00
N THR A 315 -15.15 11.85 10.78
CA THR A 315 -14.64 12.47 12.00
C THR A 315 -13.22 12.92 11.74
N MET A 316 -12.98 14.22 11.76
CA MET A 316 -11.64 14.78 11.66
C MET A 316 -10.79 14.40 12.87
N TYR A 317 -9.53 14.09 12.65
CA TYR A 317 -8.54 13.74 13.66
C TYR A 317 -9.00 12.61 14.60
N PRO A 318 -9.38 11.43 14.06
CA PRO A 318 -9.85 10.34 14.90
C PRO A 318 -8.78 9.92 15.90
N SER A 319 -9.20 9.68 17.15
CA SER A 319 -8.33 9.36 18.27
C SER A 319 -7.37 10.48 18.73
N ALA A 320 -7.38 11.65 18.11
CA ALA A 320 -6.65 12.81 18.59
C ALA A 320 -7.45 13.58 19.63
N ILE A 321 -6.75 14.33 20.46
CA ILE A 321 -7.35 15.38 21.26
C ILE A 321 -7.44 16.62 20.38
N PHE A 322 -8.65 16.92 19.93
CA PHE A 322 -8.92 18.06 19.08
C PHE A 322 -10.10 18.86 19.61
N TRP A 323 -9.92 20.15 19.68
CA TRP A 323 -10.97 21.10 20.06
C TRP A 323 -10.74 22.45 19.37
N THR A 324 -11.82 23.10 18.99
CA THR A 324 -11.83 24.45 18.43
C THR A 324 -12.94 25.27 19.08
N SER A 325 -12.71 26.56 19.27
CA SER A 325 -13.70 27.48 19.84
C SER A 325 -14.86 27.80 18.88
N THR A 326 -14.61 27.70 17.58
CA THR A 326 -15.60 27.96 16.52
C THR A 326 -15.70 26.76 15.60
N PRO A 327 -16.92 26.34 15.22
CA PRO A 327 -17.09 25.31 14.20
C PRO A 327 -16.40 25.73 12.91
N HIS A 328 -15.88 24.76 12.18
CA HIS A 328 -15.34 24.99 10.85
C HIS A 328 -16.44 25.54 9.93
N PRO A 329 -16.18 26.58 9.12
CA PRO A 329 -17.16 27.08 8.16
C PRO A 329 -17.52 26.00 7.13
N ASP A 330 -18.65 26.18 6.48
CA ASP A 330 -19.06 25.30 5.39
C ASP A 330 -18.01 25.36 4.26
N ALA A 331 -17.50 24.20 3.85
CA ALA A 331 -16.42 24.07 2.87
C ALA A 331 -16.50 22.75 2.14
N GLU A 332 -15.98 22.71 0.93
CA GLU A 332 -15.78 21.46 0.17
C GLU A 332 -14.30 21.37 -0.24
N TYR A 333 -13.67 20.26 0.08
CA TYR A 333 -12.31 19.94 -0.31
C TYR A 333 -12.32 18.75 -1.28
N ALA A 334 -11.97 18.99 -2.54
CA ALA A 334 -11.84 17.94 -3.55
C ALA A 334 -10.44 17.36 -3.56
N LEU A 335 -10.26 16.20 -2.95
CA LEU A 335 -9.00 15.48 -2.95
C LEU A 335 -8.66 14.96 -4.36
N SER A 336 -9.69 14.43 -5.05
CA SER A 336 -9.62 13.99 -6.45
C SER A 336 -11.01 14.16 -7.09
N ASP A 337 -11.14 13.84 -8.38
CA ASP A 337 -12.45 13.81 -9.07
C ASP A 337 -13.41 12.81 -8.42
N ALA A 338 -12.88 11.87 -7.65
CA ALA A 338 -13.62 10.76 -7.06
C ALA A 338 -13.85 10.90 -5.56
N GLU A 339 -13.04 11.68 -4.88
CA GLU A 339 -13.06 11.79 -3.42
C GLU A 339 -13.10 13.24 -2.99
N SER A 340 -14.13 13.60 -2.24
CA SER A 340 -14.27 14.94 -1.66
C SER A 340 -14.72 14.87 -0.20
N TYR A 341 -14.33 15.90 0.53
CA TYR A 341 -14.72 16.14 1.91
C TYR A 341 -15.57 17.40 1.97
N LEU A 342 -16.68 17.31 2.66
CA LEU A 342 -17.67 18.38 2.74
C LEU A 342 -17.93 18.70 4.20
N CYS A 343 -17.72 19.95 4.61
CA CYS A 343 -18.13 20.46 5.92
C CYS A 343 -19.47 21.17 5.79
N GLU A 344 -20.46 20.74 6.54
CA GLU A 344 -21.79 21.37 6.64
C GLU A 344 -22.10 21.61 8.11
N ARG A 345 -22.20 22.86 8.51
CA ARG A 345 -22.49 23.27 9.89
C ARG A 345 -21.53 22.67 10.94
N GLY A 346 -20.25 22.56 10.57
CA GLY A 346 -19.21 21.97 11.43
C GLY A 346 -19.16 20.44 11.45
N PHE A 347 -20.04 19.76 10.69
CA PHE A 347 -20.03 18.31 10.53
C PHE A 347 -19.38 17.94 9.21
N TRP A 348 -18.44 16.97 9.25
CA TRP A 348 -17.73 16.54 8.08
C TRP A 348 -18.33 15.27 7.46
N TRP A 349 -18.30 15.25 6.14
CA TRP A 349 -18.73 14.14 5.31
C TRP A 349 -17.64 13.81 4.32
N ARG A 350 -17.41 12.51 4.08
CA ARG A 350 -16.53 12.03 3.04
C ARG A 350 -17.37 11.41 1.93
N ARG A 351 -17.19 11.88 0.71
CA ARG A 351 -17.75 11.29 -0.50
C ARG A 351 -16.67 10.49 -1.18
N VAL A 352 -16.92 9.20 -1.43
CA VAL A 352 -15.98 8.26 -2.04
C VAL A 352 -16.67 7.48 -3.14
N PRO A 353 -15.91 7.00 -4.18
CA PRO A 353 -16.49 6.31 -5.33
C PRO A 353 -16.98 4.89 -5.00
N CYS A 354 -16.64 4.36 -3.84
CA CYS A 354 -16.95 2.98 -3.48
C CYS A 354 -17.14 2.81 -1.96
N ARG A 355 -17.83 1.71 -1.58
CA ARG A 355 -18.00 1.32 -0.17
C ARG A 355 -16.90 0.41 0.34
N ARG A 356 -16.29 -0.37 -0.55
CA ARG A 356 -15.28 -1.39 -0.22
C ARG A 356 -13.94 -0.94 -0.75
N PHE A 357 -12.98 -0.85 0.14
CA PHE A 357 -11.59 -0.47 -0.15
C PHE A 357 -10.64 -1.68 -0.16
N ASP A 358 -11.20 -2.88 -0.26
CA ASP A 358 -10.43 -4.11 -0.35
C ASP A 358 -10.27 -4.52 -1.82
N THR A 359 -9.11 -5.10 -2.14
CA THR A 359 -8.87 -5.68 -3.47
C THR A 359 -9.88 -6.77 -3.79
N SER A 360 -10.39 -6.75 -5.04
CA SER A 360 -11.43 -7.66 -5.47
C SER A 360 -10.87 -9.05 -5.81
N LYS A 361 -11.46 -10.10 -5.21
CA LYS A 361 -11.17 -11.50 -5.57
C LYS A 361 -11.68 -11.85 -6.97
N GLU A 362 -12.85 -11.30 -7.37
CA GLU A 362 -13.44 -11.54 -8.70
C GLU A 362 -12.55 -10.94 -9.78
N LEU A 363 -12.08 -9.71 -9.57
CA LEU A 363 -11.15 -9.05 -10.47
C LEU A 363 -9.82 -9.80 -10.51
N GLY A 364 -9.35 -10.29 -9.36
CA GLY A 364 -8.15 -11.11 -9.27
C GLY A 364 -8.25 -12.40 -10.06
N ALA A 365 -9.39 -13.09 -10.00
CA ALA A 365 -9.62 -14.30 -10.81
C ALA A 365 -9.64 -14.01 -12.31
N LEU A 366 -10.21 -12.87 -12.72
CA LEU A 366 -10.23 -12.43 -14.11
C LEU A 366 -8.82 -12.11 -14.62
N MET A 367 -8.04 -11.32 -13.85
CA MET A 367 -6.67 -10.96 -14.23
C MET A 367 -5.74 -12.18 -14.30
N HIS A 368 -5.85 -13.09 -13.33
CA HIS A 368 -5.14 -14.36 -13.37
C HIS A 368 -5.51 -15.20 -14.61
N ALA A 369 -6.79 -15.22 -14.99
CA ALA A 369 -7.22 -15.96 -16.18
C ALA A 369 -6.71 -15.32 -17.49
N ILE A 370 -6.62 -13.98 -17.55
CA ILE A 370 -6.01 -13.28 -18.70
C ILE A 370 -4.53 -13.66 -18.79
N ASP A 371 -3.77 -13.56 -17.70
CA ASP A 371 -2.35 -13.93 -17.66
C ASP A 371 -2.14 -15.40 -18.08
N CYS A 372 -2.81 -16.32 -17.40
CA CYS A 372 -2.70 -17.76 -17.68
C CYS A 372 -2.97 -18.11 -19.14
N ARG A 373 -4.07 -17.61 -19.72
CA ARG A 373 -4.47 -17.97 -21.09
C ARG A 373 -3.67 -17.24 -22.17
N MET A 374 -3.21 -16.03 -21.88
CA MET A 374 -2.31 -15.34 -22.81
C MET A 374 -0.95 -16.04 -22.91
N ARG A 375 -0.39 -16.50 -21.77
CA ARG A 375 0.83 -17.32 -21.77
C ARG A 375 0.64 -18.58 -22.63
N GLU A 376 -0.46 -19.31 -22.42
CA GLU A 376 -0.76 -20.50 -23.21
C GLU A 376 -0.88 -20.17 -24.70
N ALA A 377 -1.60 -19.12 -25.06
CA ALA A 377 -1.84 -18.72 -26.44
C ALA A 377 -0.58 -18.19 -27.16
N MET A 378 0.36 -17.58 -26.41
CA MET A 378 1.62 -17.04 -26.94
C MET A 378 2.78 -18.03 -26.83
N GLY A 379 2.56 -19.21 -26.18
CA GLY A 379 3.57 -20.26 -26.05
C GLY A 379 4.66 -19.93 -25.03
N ASP A 380 4.33 -19.18 -23.97
CA ASP A 380 5.28 -18.91 -22.89
C ASP A 380 5.67 -20.20 -22.15
N ALA A 381 6.94 -20.33 -21.80
CA ALA A 381 7.47 -21.53 -21.15
C ALA A 381 6.93 -21.71 -19.71
N HIS A 382 6.52 -20.62 -19.07
CA HIS A 382 6.04 -20.61 -17.68
C HIS A 382 4.50 -20.65 -17.65
N ALA A 383 3.95 -21.86 -17.64
CA ALA A 383 2.50 -22.06 -17.59
C ALA A 383 1.97 -21.87 -16.17
N LEU A 384 0.95 -21.03 -16.03
CA LEU A 384 0.23 -20.86 -14.77
C LEU A 384 -0.86 -21.93 -14.59
N LYS A 385 -1.15 -22.31 -13.36
CA LYS A 385 -2.23 -23.24 -13.04
C LYS A 385 -3.59 -22.55 -13.20
N ALA A 386 -4.45 -23.09 -14.09
CA ALA A 386 -5.78 -22.53 -14.31
C ALA A 386 -6.62 -22.51 -13.02
N ARG A 387 -7.27 -21.37 -12.75
CA ARG A 387 -8.18 -21.18 -11.61
C ARG A 387 -9.64 -21.15 -12.08
N PRO A 388 -10.60 -21.53 -11.20
CA PRO A 388 -12.02 -21.46 -11.53
C PRO A 388 -12.45 -20.03 -11.90
N LEU A 389 -13.12 -19.89 -13.05
CA LEU A 389 -13.67 -18.64 -13.55
C LEU A 389 -15.12 -18.88 -14.02
N ALA A 390 -15.98 -17.86 -13.95
CA ALA A 390 -17.33 -17.97 -14.48
C ALA A 390 -17.29 -18.21 -16.01
N LYS A 391 -18.13 -19.09 -16.52
CA LYS A 391 -18.11 -19.50 -17.94
C LYS A 391 -18.15 -18.32 -18.93
N TYR A 392 -18.97 -17.30 -18.64
CA TYR A 392 -19.07 -16.12 -19.50
C TYR A 392 -17.81 -15.25 -19.48
N GLN A 393 -17.15 -15.14 -18.32
CA GLN A 393 -15.87 -14.42 -18.19
C GLN A 393 -14.78 -15.13 -18.98
N GLY A 394 -14.69 -16.47 -18.81
CA GLY A 394 -13.77 -17.28 -19.58
C GLY A 394 -13.95 -17.11 -21.08
N LYS A 395 -15.21 -17.17 -21.53
CA LYS A 395 -15.53 -16.95 -22.95
C LYS A 395 -15.07 -15.58 -23.47
N PHE A 396 -15.26 -14.52 -22.70
CA PHE A 396 -14.82 -13.18 -23.11
C PHE A 396 -13.30 -13.07 -23.21
N VAL A 397 -12.58 -13.67 -22.27
CA VAL A 397 -11.11 -13.72 -22.33
C VAL A 397 -10.64 -14.48 -23.56
N ASP A 398 -11.18 -15.66 -23.83
CA ASP A 398 -10.80 -16.48 -25.00
C ASP A 398 -11.08 -15.77 -26.33
N GLU A 399 -12.23 -15.11 -26.45
CA GLU A 399 -12.61 -14.35 -27.64
C GLU A 399 -11.64 -13.19 -27.91
N GLU A 400 -11.25 -12.43 -26.87
CA GLU A 400 -10.37 -11.28 -27.08
C GLU A 400 -8.91 -11.69 -27.33
N ILE A 401 -8.44 -12.76 -26.72
CA ILE A 401 -7.11 -13.32 -27.02
C ILE A 401 -7.06 -13.84 -28.46
N ALA A 402 -8.08 -14.58 -28.90
CA ALA A 402 -8.16 -15.05 -30.30
C ALA A 402 -8.18 -13.87 -31.28
N ALA A 403 -8.96 -12.82 -30.98
CA ALA A 403 -9.02 -11.61 -31.80
C ALA A 403 -7.69 -10.85 -31.86
N LEU A 404 -6.93 -10.81 -30.76
CA LEU A 404 -5.58 -10.24 -30.73
C LEU A 404 -4.63 -11.02 -31.66
N LEU A 405 -4.61 -12.33 -31.54
CA LEU A 405 -3.73 -13.18 -32.37
C LEU A 405 -4.06 -13.09 -33.86
N GLU A 406 -5.35 -13.03 -34.22
CA GLU A 406 -5.76 -12.82 -35.60
C GLU A 406 -5.32 -11.45 -36.15
N ARG A 407 -5.43 -10.39 -35.36
CA ARG A 407 -4.91 -9.05 -35.76
C ARG A 407 -3.41 -9.09 -35.99
N ARG A 408 -2.64 -9.70 -35.07
CA ARG A 408 -1.19 -9.82 -35.24
C ARG A 408 -0.79 -10.59 -36.47
N LYS A 409 -1.47 -11.71 -36.77
CA LYS A 409 -1.25 -12.46 -38.00
C LYS A 409 -1.57 -11.63 -39.25
N ALA A 410 -2.65 -10.84 -39.21
CA ALA A 410 -3.01 -9.94 -40.29
C ALA A 410 -1.98 -8.82 -40.48
N GLU A 411 -1.46 -8.26 -39.42
CA GLU A 411 -0.41 -7.24 -39.45
C GLU A 411 0.92 -7.80 -39.97
N GLU A 412 1.31 -8.99 -39.56
CA GLU A 412 2.48 -9.69 -40.11
C GLU A 412 2.32 -9.98 -41.58
N ALA A 413 1.16 -10.46 -42.00
CA ALA A 413 0.87 -10.72 -43.42
C ALA A 413 0.84 -9.43 -44.26
N ALA A 414 0.43 -8.31 -43.67
CA ALA A 414 0.44 -7.00 -44.31
C ALA A 414 1.83 -6.35 -44.40
N ARG A 415 2.83 -6.85 -43.67
CA ARG A 415 4.20 -6.38 -43.82
C ARG A 415 4.77 -6.78 -45.19
N ILE A 416 4.91 -5.79 -46.04
CA ILE A 416 5.54 -5.98 -47.35
C ILE A 416 7.01 -6.33 -47.14
N HIS A 417 7.35 -7.59 -47.38
CA HIS A 417 8.75 -8.03 -47.32
C HIS A 417 9.42 -7.68 -48.65
N ILE A 418 10.11 -6.55 -48.68
CA ILE A 418 10.93 -6.17 -49.84
C ILE A 418 12.20 -7.02 -49.79
N ASP A 419 12.22 -8.09 -50.60
CA ASP A 419 13.42 -8.90 -50.81
C ASP A 419 14.46 -8.09 -51.63
N ARG A 420 15.42 -7.51 -50.89
CA ARG A 420 16.51 -6.72 -51.50
C ARG A 420 17.38 -7.55 -52.45
N SER A 421 17.42 -8.88 -52.29
CA SER A 421 18.19 -9.77 -53.19
C SER A 421 17.58 -9.85 -54.55
N SER A 422 16.25 -9.83 -54.66
CA SER A 422 15.53 -9.83 -55.94
C SER A 422 15.65 -8.47 -56.67
N LEU A 423 15.83 -7.32 -55.94
CA LEU A 423 16.03 -6.01 -56.56
C LEU A 423 17.35 -5.88 -57.33
N VAL A 424 18.39 -6.56 -56.88
CA VAL A 424 19.69 -6.61 -57.58
C VAL A 424 19.51 -7.40 -58.89
N GLY A 425 18.75 -8.50 -58.89
CA GLY A 425 18.40 -9.27 -60.07
C GLY A 425 17.60 -8.47 -61.10
N ILE A 426 16.59 -7.72 -60.61
CA ILE A 426 15.74 -6.87 -61.45
C ILE A 426 16.58 -5.68 -62.03
N ARG A 427 17.44 -5.04 -61.24
CA ARG A 427 18.34 -4.00 -61.72
C ARG A 427 19.31 -4.52 -62.80
N SER A 428 19.92 -5.69 -62.60
CA SER A 428 20.82 -6.30 -63.56
C SER A 428 20.13 -6.73 -64.83
N ALA A 429 18.87 -7.20 -64.73
CA ALA A 429 18.03 -7.52 -65.88
C ALA A 429 17.61 -6.26 -66.64
N SER A 430 17.23 -5.20 -65.92
CA SER A 430 16.90 -3.90 -66.54
C SER A 430 18.11 -3.25 -67.25
N MET A 431 19.30 -3.33 -66.62
CA MET A 431 20.53 -2.86 -67.26
C MET A 431 20.84 -3.66 -68.54
N ARG A 432 20.74 -4.98 -68.53
CA ARG A 432 20.95 -5.81 -69.73
C ARG A 432 19.93 -5.50 -70.81
N THR A 433 18.66 -5.29 -70.44
CA THR A 433 17.62 -4.93 -71.42
C THR A 433 17.87 -3.54 -72.00
N ARG A 434 18.33 -2.56 -71.19
CA ARG A 434 18.72 -1.23 -71.66
C ARG A 434 19.90 -1.32 -72.61
N GLU A 435 20.92 -2.09 -72.25
CA GLU A 435 22.14 -2.26 -73.10
C GLU A 435 21.83 -3.00 -74.41
N ALA A 436 20.88 -3.92 -74.41
CA ALA A 436 20.40 -4.63 -75.62
C ALA A 436 19.50 -3.78 -76.53
N LEU A 437 18.93 -2.68 -76.00
CA LEU A 437 18.07 -1.77 -76.76
C LEU A 437 18.81 -0.52 -77.24
N LEU A 438 20.06 -0.26 -76.76
CA LEU A 438 20.88 0.84 -77.22
C LEU A 438 21.35 0.56 -78.66
N THR A 439 21.07 1.47 -79.56
CA THR A 439 21.58 1.43 -80.97
C THR A 439 23.08 1.76 -80.99
N ASP A 440 23.80 1.38 -82.04
CA ASP A 440 25.22 1.58 -82.18
C ASP A 440 25.60 3.11 -82.15
N GLU A 441 24.68 3.99 -82.56
CA GLU A 441 24.84 5.45 -82.51
C GLU A 441 24.72 5.99 -81.07
N GLU A 442 23.90 5.40 -80.21
CA GLU A 442 23.75 5.80 -78.78
C GLU A 442 24.84 5.24 -77.87
N ARG A 443 25.65 4.26 -78.37
CA ARG A 443 26.81 3.72 -77.66
C ARG A 443 28.08 4.61 -77.78
N GLU A 444 28.17 5.45 -78.83
CA GLU A 444 29.31 6.32 -79.07
C GLU A 444 29.21 7.63 -78.25
N ASP A 445 28.02 8.01 -77.75
CA ASP A 445 27.81 9.22 -76.94
C ASP A 445 27.98 9.04 -75.43
N ASP A 446 28.16 7.80 -74.96
CA ASP A 446 28.30 7.50 -73.52
C ASP A 446 29.78 7.29 -73.13
N GLU A 447 30.66 8.33 -73.32
CA GLU A 447 31.98 8.33 -72.69
C GLU A 447 31.84 8.53 -71.17
N PRO A 448 32.56 7.76 -70.34
CA PRO A 448 32.35 7.73 -68.90
C PRO A 448 32.95 8.96 -68.21
N ALA A 449 32.10 9.85 -67.74
CA ALA A 449 32.52 10.87 -66.75
C ALA A 449 32.77 10.16 -65.42
N GLY A 450 34.02 10.14 -65.04
CA GLY A 450 34.59 10.01 -63.70
C GLY A 450 33.95 9.07 -62.67
N ALA A 451 34.56 7.93 -62.49
CA ALA A 451 34.31 7.02 -61.37
C ALA A 451 34.65 7.70 -60.04
N ILE A 452 33.63 7.89 -59.18
CA ILE A 452 33.82 8.04 -57.74
C ILE A 452 33.69 6.66 -57.12
N ALA A 453 34.84 6.12 -56.69
CA ALA A 453 34.91 4.87 -55.97
C ALA A 453 34.42 5.11 -54.54
N GLU A 454 33.26 4.59 -54.17
CA GLU A 454 32.91 4.36 -52.77
C GLU A 454 33.34 2.93 -52.40
N ASP A 455 34.37 2.91 -51.57
CA ASP A 455 34.93 1.73 -50.92
C ASP A 455 33.95 1.21 -49.87
N VAL A 456 33.27 0.10 -50.16
CA VAL A 456 32.43 -0.64 -49.21
C VAL A 456 33.06 -1.99 -48.99
N THR A 457 33.88 -2.09 -47.97
CA THR A 457 34.40 -3.35 -47.45
C THR A 457 33.28 -4.19 -46.85
N PRO A 458 33.14 -5.49 -47.20
CA PRO A 458 32.21 -6.40 -46.57
C PRO A 458 32.77 -6.91 -45.24
N LEU A 459 32.01 -6.78 -44.18
CA LEU A 459 32.25 -7.47 -42.92
C LEU A 459 31.75 -8.91 -43.06
N GLU A 460 32.68 -9.84 -43.02
CA GLU A 460 32.40 -11.27 -42.88
C GLU A 460 31.99 -11.61 -41.41
N PRO A 461 31.15 -12.62 -41.21
CA PRO A 461 30.78 -13.08 -39.86
C PRO A 461 31.84 -14.01 -39.32
N ALA A 462 32.34 -13.71 -38.14
CA ALA A 462 33.23 -14.60 -37.41
C ALA A 462 32.43 -15.72 -36.76
N HIS A 463 32.69 -16.93 -37.26
CA HIS A 463 32.50 -18.16 -36.49
C HIS A 463 33.58 -18.22 -35.40
N ASP A 464 33.22 -18.57 -34.20
CA ASP A 464 34.18 -19.27 -33.39
C ASP A 464 33.54 -20.41 -32.62
N ALA A 465 34.20 -21.52 -32.76
CA ALA A 465 33.86 -22.80 -32.20
C ALA A 465 34.89 -23.22 -31.15
N ALA A 466 34.37 -23.68 -30.06
CA ALA A 466 34.78 -24.85 -29.28
C ALA A 466 36.19 -25.01 -28.76
N ARG A 467 36.16 -25.61 -27.59
CA ARG A 467 37.04 -26.63 -26.98
C ARG A 467 38.03 -26.21 -25.89
N GLY A 468 37.86 -26.94 -24.79
CA GLY A 468 38.94 -27.41 -23.99
C GLY A 468 38.50 -27.96 -22.65
N ALA A 469 38.25 -29.27 -22.63
CA ALA A 469 38.11 -30.05 -21.43
C ALA A 469 39.45 -30.25 -20.72
N SER A 470 39.47 -30.30 -19.40
CA SER A 470 40.31 -31.22 -18.65
C SER A 470 39.79 -31.40 -17.23
N GLY A 471 39.53 -32.65 -16.92
CA GLY A 471 39.11 -33.15 -15.66
C GLY A 471 40.24 -33.38 -14.70
N THR A 472 39.87 -33.48 -13.45
CA THR A 472 40.58 -34.34 -12.50
C THR A 472 39.62 -34.83 -11.42
N THR A 473 39.62 -36.13 -11.28
CA THR A 473 38.90 -36.99 -10.36
C THR A 473 39.43 -36.82 -8.93
N SER A 474 38.55 -36.76 -7.95
CA SER A 474 38.81 -37.34 -6.61
C SER A 474 37.52 -37.63 -5.87
N ALA A 475 37.47 -38.78 -5.25
CA ALA A 475 36.34 -39.51 -4.70
C ALA A 475 35.81 -38.99 -3.34
N PRO A 476 34.83 -39.67 -2.69
CA PRO A 476 33.61 -39.01 -2.19
C PRO A 476 33.65 -38.76 -0.68
N ILE A 477 33.08 -37.66 -0.27
CA ILE A 477 32.66 -37.38 1.11
C ILE A 477 31.16 -37.16 1.05
N GLU A 478 30.44 -37.89 1.86
CA GLU A 478 28.99 -37.72 2.07
C GLU A 478 28.65 -36.25 2.28
N ARG A 479 28.06 -35.60 1.27
CA ARG A 479 27.46 -34.28 1.35
C ARG A 479 25.96 -34.45 1.42
N SER A 480 25.38 -34.09 2.58
CA SER A 480 24.03 -33.58 2.59
C SER A 480 23.87 -32.66 1.38
N GLN A 481 22.91 -32.95 0.53
CA GLN A 481 22.62 -32.19 -0.69
C GLN A 481 22.29 -30.72 -0.35
N GLU A 482 23.30 -29.86 -0.45
CA GLU A 482 23.10 -28.43 -0.57
C GLU A 482 22.60 -28.18 -1.99
N VAL A 483 21.32 -27.89 -2.12
CA VAL A 483 20.67 -27.52 -3.38
C VAL A 483 20.96 -26.06 -3.63
N MET A 484 21.73 -25.72 -4.66
CA MET A 484 22.05 -24.36 -5.09
C MET A 484 22.63 -23.41 -4.02
N GLY A 485 23.36 -23.93 -3.01
CA GLY A 485 23.91 -23.09 -1.93
C GLY A 485 22.94 -22.80 -0.79
N LEU A 486 21.73 -23.36 -0.81
CA LEU A 486 20.77 -23.30 0.28
C LEU A 486 21.10 -24.30 1.37
N ASP A 487 20.99 -23.91 2.63
CA ASP A 487 21.14 -24.82 3.74
C ASP A 487 19.95 -25.82 3.85
N ALA A 488 20.11 -26.87 4.66
CA ALA A 488 19.08 -27.89 4.81
C ALA A 488 17.76 -27.34 5.36
N ARG A 489 17.80 -26.25 6.15
CA ARG A 489 16.63 -25.60 6.75
C ARG A 489 15.92 -24.75 5.72
N GLN A 490 16.63 -23.96 4.94
CA GLN A 490 16.12 -23.17 3.82
C GLN A 490 15.45 -24.06 2.76
N SER A 491 16.11 -25.17 2.39
CA SER A 491 15.57 -26.17 1.47
C SER A 491 14.29 -26.84 2.03
N SER A 492 14.22 -27.05 3.35
CA SER A 492 13.01 -27.57 4.01
C SER A 492 11.86 -26.57 3.99
N LEU A 493 12.13 -25.29 4.22
CA LEU A 493 11.13 -24.22 4.11
C LEU A 493 10.58 -24.15 2.69
N LEU A 494 11.46 -24.13 1.70
CA LEU A 494 11.09 -24.03 0.29
C LEU A 494 10.22 -25.22 -0.17
N ARG A 495 10.54 -26.44 0.29
CA ARG A 495 9.72 -27.63 0.04
C ARG A 495 8.35 -27.55 0.72
N ALA A 496 8.29 -27.11 1.97
CA ALA A 496 7.02 -26.93 2.68
C ALA A 496 6.11 -25.92 1.98
N LEU A 497 6.66 -24.81 1.47
CA LEU A 497 5.92 -23.81 0.72
C LEU A 497 5.40 -24.36 -0.63
N LEU A 498 6.22 -25.16 -1.34
CA LEU A 498 5.80 -25.81 -2.59
C LEU A 498 4.67 -26.83 -2.41
N LEU A 499 4.68 -27.56 -1.30
CA LEU A 499 3.67 -28.57 -1.00
C LEU A 499 2.42 -28.00 -0.32
N GLY A 500 2.49 -26.75 0.14
CA GLY A 500 1.41 -26.12 0.90
C GLY A 500 1.28 -26.68 2.32
N ASP A 501 2.37 -27.21 2.86
CA ASP A 501 2.40 -27.80 4.20
C ASP A 501 2.40 -26.71 5.28
N ALA A 502 1.84 -27.04 6.45
CA ALA A 502 1.85 -26.13 7.59
C ALA A 502 3.26 -25.97 8.14
N LEU A 503 3.72 -24.73 8.33
CA LEU A 503 5.05 -24.38 8.84
C LEU A 503 5.16 -24.63 10.36
N THR A 504 4.88 -25.86 10.79
CA THR A 504 4.96 -26.25 12.20
C THR A 504 6.42 -26.36 12.65
N GLY A 505 6.76 -25.61 13.71
CA GLY A 505 8.14 -25.58 14.24
C GLY A 505 9.00 -24.42 13.73
N TRP A 506 8.42 -23.49 12.98
CA TRP A 506 9.06 -22.25 12.54
C TRP A 506 8.52 -21.06 13.34
N ASN A 507 9.39 -20.16 13.75
CA ASN A 507 8.97 -18.86 14.27
C ASN A 507 9.03 -17.78 13.18
N ALA A 508 8.31 -16.66 13.38
CA ALA A 508 8.19 -15.62 12.37
C ALA A 508 9.55 -15.01 11.96
N LEU A 509 10.49 -14.86 12.90
CA LEU A 509 11.81 -14.32 12.61
C LEU A 509 12.66 -15.30 11.78
N GLU A 510 12.60 -16.61 12.11
CA GLU A 510 13.29 -17.63 11.34
C GLU A 510 12.76 -17.75 9.92
N ILE A 511 11.45 -17.64 9.74
CA ILE A 511 10.81 -17.61 8.41
C ILE A 511 11.32 -16.41 7.62
N SER A 512 11.30 -15.20 8.19
CA SER A 512 11.75 -13.99 7.51
C SER A 512 13.21 -14.08 7.07
N LEU A 513 14.11 -14.49 7.97
CA LEU A 513 15.54 -14.64 7.66
C LEU A 513 15.80 -15.73 6.59
N SER A 514 15.05 -16.83 6.63
CA SER A 514 15.20 -17.90 5.63
C SER A 514 14.64 -17.48 4.27
N VAL A 515 13.54 -16.72 4.24
CA VAL A 515 12.97 -16.15 3.02
C VAL A 515 13.94 -15.16 2.38
N ASP A 516 14.54 -14.27 3.16
CA ASP A 516 15.53 -13.30 2.66
C ASP A 516 16.74 -14.02 2.04
N ALA A 517 17.28 -15.03 2.71
CA ALA A 517 18.42 -15.80 2.21
C ALA A 517 18.08 -16.64 0.96
N ILE A 518 16.88 -17.22 0.87
CA ILE A 518 16.41 -17.94 -0.31
C ILE A 518 16.26 -16.96 -1.49
N ASN A 519 15.63 -15.81 -1.26
CA ASN A 519 15.44 -14.80 -2.28
C ASN A 519 16.77 -14.24 -2.78
N GLU A 520 17.79 -14.08 -1.93
CA GLU A 520 19.13 -13.65 -2.33
C GLU A 520 19.78 -14.66 -3.31
N VAL A 521 19.67 -15.95 -3.03
CA VAL A 521 20.21 -17.01 -3.91
C VAL A 521 19.48 -17.03 -5.27
N PHE A 522 18.16 -16.92 -5.26
CA PHE A 522 17.38 -16.93 -6.50
C PHE A 522 17.44 -15.60 -7.27
N LEU A 523 17.67 -14.48 -6.59
CA LEU A 523 17.92 -13.20 -7.23
C LEU A 523 19.16 -13.25 -8.12
N ASP A 524 20.23 -13.92 -7.66
CA ASP A 524 21.45 -14.13 -8.46
C ASP A 524 21.22 -15.07 -9.64
N ALA A 525 20.30 -16.06 -9.52
CA ALA A 525 20.04 -17.06 -10.54
C ALA A 525 18.96 -16.65 -11.55
N LEU A 526 17.88 -16.02 -11.09
CA LEU A 526 16.69 -15.71 -11.89
C LEU A 526 16.47 -14.19 -12.07
N GLY A 527 17.20 -13.36 -11.32
CA GLY A 527 17.09 -11.90 -11.39
C GLY A 527 15.86 -11.32 -10.67
N ASP A 528 15.15 -12.15 -9.86
CA ASP A 528 13.96 -11.71 -9.10
C ASP A 528 13.79 -12.54 -7.81
N THR A 529 12.89 -12.09 -6.92
CA THR A 529 12.55 -12.78 -5.68
C THR A 529 11.53 -13.90 -5.93
N VAL A 530 11.74 -15.07 -5.35
CA VAL A 530 10.86 -16.25 -5.56
C VAL A 530 9.85 -16.47 -4.43
N ILE A 531 10.05 -15.86 -3.26
CA ILE A 531 9.14 -15.94 -2.12
C ILE A 531 8.69 -14.54 -1.71
N GLU A 532 7.41 -14.38 -1.49
CA GLU A 532 6.79 -13.16 -0.99
C GLU A 532 5.87 -13.44 0.20
N PHE A 533 5.53 -12.39 0.94
CA PHE A 533 4.59 -12.47 2.04
C PHE A 533 3.20 -11.98 1.61
N ASP A 534 2.16 -12.84 1.77
CA ASP A 534 0.75 -12.42 1.73
C ASP A 534 0.28 -12.19 3.18
N GLY A 535 0.41 -10.95 3.66
CA GLY A 535 0.29 -10.63 5.08
C GLY A 535 1.48 -11.19 5.87
N ASP A 536 1.21 -12.09 6.82
CA ASP A 536 2.25 -12.76 7.63
C ASP A 536 2.62 -14.17 7.09
N VAL A 537 2.07 -14.58 5.96
CA VAL A 537 2.27 -15.93 5.40
C VAL A 537 3.20 -15.85 4.18
N PRO A 538 4.36 -16.52 4.20
CA PRO A 538 5.23 -16.60 3.02
C PRO A 538 4.57 -17.49 1.95
N CYS A 539 4.67 -17.08 0.69
CA CYS A 539 4.18 -17.83 -0.46
C CYS A 539 5.17 -17.74 -1.61
N ILE A 540 5.27 -18.81 -2.40
CA ILE A 540 6.09 -18.81 -3.61
C ILE A 540 5.34 -18.02 -4.68
N VAL A 541 6.06 -17.14 -5.38
CA VAL A 541 5.53 -16.39 -6.52
C VAL A 541 5.20 -17.39 -7.63
N GLU A 542 3.95 -17.36 -8.11
CA GLU A 542 3.43 -18.36 -9.06
C GLU A 542 4.30 -18.49 -10.33
N ASP A 543 4.90 -17.41 -10.79
CA ASP A 543 5.77 -17.36 -11.96
C ASP A 543 7.06 -18.19 -11.81
N TYR A 544 7.53 -18.40 -10.59
CA TYR A 544 8.77 -19.11 -10.28
C TYR A 544 8.56 -20.48 -9.62
N GLU A 545 7.30 -20.94 -9.46
CA GLU A 545 7.00 -22.24 -8.82
C GLU A 545 7.69 -23.41 -9.54
N GLN A 546 7.76 -23.34 -10.87
CA GLN A 546 8.40 -24.40 -11.66
C GLN A 546 9.93 -24.33 -11.55
N ASP A 547 10.54 -23.15 -11.60
CA ASP A 547 11.98 -22.96 -11.43
C ASP A 547 12.45 -23.44 -10.06
N VAL A 548 11.66 -23.14 -9.03
CA VAL A 548 11.91 -23.61 -7.65
C VAL A 548 11.79 -25.13 -7.55
N ARG A 549 10.84 -25.77 -8.26
CA ARG A 549 10.74 -27.24 -8.31
C ARG A 549 11.93 -27.88 -8.99
N GLU A 550 12.36 -27.31 -10.11
CA GLU A 550 13.53 -27.82 -10.85
C GLU A 550 14.80 -27.64 -10.02
N ALA A 551 14.93 -26.58 -9.26
CA ALA A 551 16.03 -26.33 -8.37
C ALA A 551 16.08 -27.30 -7.17
N LEU A 552 14.94 -27.86 -6.74
CA LEU A 552 14.82 -28.79 -5.62
C LEU A 552 14.83 -30.27 -6.04
N ALA A 553 14.75 -30.57 -7.37
CA ALA A 553 14.77 -31.92 -7.91
C ALA A 553 16.19 -32.46 -8.02
#